data_e7b1f75711614f5e7a86ee36947f5100
#
_entry.id   e7b1f75711614f5e7a86ee36947f5100
#
_cell.length_a   1.000
_cell.length_b   1.000
_cell.length_c   1.000
_cell.angle_alpha   90.00
_cell.angle_beta   90.00
_cell.angle_gamma   90.00
#
_symmetry.space_group_name_H-M   'P 1'
#
loop_
_entity.id
_entity.type
_entity.pdbx_description
1 polymer ?
#
loop_
_entity_poly.entity_id
_entity_poly.type
_entity_poly.pdbx_seq_one_letter_code
_entity_poly.pdbx_strand_id
1 'polypeptide(L)'
;IITIDDDIAPDSKNVDGLLSEIQKQKWFVMVGTQKMLPYIKQVDFIAIPFFDRLLSIPSPFAIEEVLRLIMVCNEKVKDTLILCTKKPDFIITKQLATKKIQEIIDNDMESRTLLKYPPFGSLMKLSITVPSAHREILVQKIENFFDKSDITLLPVRRISPDSMKLLCVWIIQREENFIQENCDEIQAFLQELRFPYTFLINPARL
;
A
#
# COMPACT_ATOMS: atom_id res chain seq x y z
N ILE A 1 -16.36 22.51 8.54
CA ILE A 1 -15.79 21.18 8.17
C ILE A 1 -15.56 21.21 6.66
N ILE A 2 -14.37 20.87 6.25
CA ILE A 2 -14.00 20.80 4.84
C ILE A 2 -13.55 19.37 4.55
N THR A 3 -14.14 18.79 3.50
CA THR A 3 -13.80 17.44 3.05
C THR A 3 -12.97 17.52 1.79
N ILE A 4 -11.83 16.84 1.76
CA ILE A 4 -10.98 16.70 0.57
C ILE A 4 -10.80 15.20 0.34
N ASP A 5 -11.44 14.69 -0.70
CA ASP A 5 -11.33 13.29 -1.14
C ASP A 5 -11.00 13.21 -2.64
N ASP A 6 -10.98 11.98 -3.19
CA ASP A 6 -10.64 11.76 -4.58
C ASP A 6 -11.59 12.43 -5.58
N ASP A 7 -12.82 12.71 -5.18
CA ASP A 7 -13.83 13.36 -6.03
C ASP A 7 -13.69 14.90 -5.99
N ILE A 8 -13.07 15.45 -4.93
CA ILE A 8 -12.97 16.90 -4.67
C ILE A 8 -11.56 17.45 -4.91
N ALA A 9 -10.56 16.61 -5.17
CA ALA A 9 -9.18 17.02 -5.48
C ALA A 9 -8.88 17.02 -7.01
N PRO A 10 -9.68 17.69 -7.84
CA PRO A 10 -9.45 17.63 -9.29
C PRO A 10 -8.42 18.66 -9.72
N ASP A 11 -8.43 19.88 -9.26
CA ASP A 11 -7.54 20.94 -9.72
C ASP A 11 -6.84 21.64 -8.59
N SER A 12 -5.51 21.75 -8.65
CA SER A 12 -4.69 22.49 -7.68
C SER A 12 -5.20 23.90 -7.41
N LYS A 13 -5.79 24.56 -8.39
CA LYS A 13 -6.37 25.93 -8.25
C LYS A 13 -7.56 26.00 -7.30
N ASN A 14 -8.41 24.96 -7.25
CA ASN A 14 -9.55 24.91 -6.33
C ASN A 14 -9.09 24.66 -4.88
N VAL A 15 -8.03 23.86 -4.71
CA VAL A 15 -7.46 23.58 -3.37
C VAL A 15 -6.81 24.83 -2.79
N ASP A 16 -6.08 25.60 -3.57
CA ASP A 16 -5.43 26.84 -3.10
C ASP A 16 -6.46 27.91 -2.68
N GLY A 17 -7.56 28.02 -3.38
CA GLY A 17 -8.70 28.89 -3.00
C GLY A 17 -9.30 28.48 -1.67
N LEU A 18 -9.61 27.21 -1.48
CA LEU A 18 -10.11 26.65 -0.23
C LEU A 18 -9.14 26.85 0.94
N LEU A 19 -7.85 26.61 0.72
CA LEU A 19 -6.83 26.82 1.76
C LEU A 19 -6.71 28.26 2.16
N SER A 20 -6.83 29.21 1.22
CA SER A 20 -6.81 30.63 1.52
C SER A 20 -8.02 31.09 2.36
N GLU A 21 -9.19 30.50 2.15
CA GLU A 21 -10.38 30.73 2.96
C GLU A 21 -10.25 30.12 4.36
N ILE A 22 -9.69 28.90 4.47
CA ILE A 22 -9.44 28.23 5.74
C ILE A 22 -8.52 29.06 6.63
N GLN A 23 -7.44 29.61 6.06
CA GLN A 23 -6.48 30.43 6.81
C GLN A 23 -7.07 31.70 7.45
N LYS A 24 -8.21 32.16 6.93
CA LYS A 24 -8.96 33.31 7.53
C LYS A 24 -9.82 32.90 8.71
N GLN A 25 -10.06 31.59 8.91
CA GLN A 25 -10.91 31.10 9.99
C GLN A 25 -10.11 30.97 11.29
N LYS A 26 -10.73 31.31 12.41
CA LYS A 26 -10.12 31.16 13.74
C LYS A 26 -9.87 29.69 14.11
N TRP A 27 -10.70 28.80 13.62
CA TRP A 27 -10.58 27.34 13.76
C TRP A 27 -11.22 26.64 12.56
N PHE A 28 -10.72 25.49 12.22
CA PHE A 28 -11.25 24.66 11.14
C PHE A 28 -11.02 23.17 11.41
N VAL A 29 -11.79 22.32 10.75
CA VAL A 29 -11.60 20.89 10.72
C VAL A 29 -11.55 20.46 9.26
N MET A 30 -10.49 19.75 8.89
CA MET A 30 -10.33 19.13 7.58
C MET A 30 -10.50 17.62 7.72
N VAL A 31 -11.26 17.02 6.83
CA VAL A 31 -11.44 15.56 6.73
C VAL A 31 -11.06 15.13 5.33
N GLY A 32 -10.24 14.10 5.21
CA GLY A 32 -9.82 13.63 3.90
C GLY A 32 -8.89 12.43 3.96
N THR A 33 -8.34 12.06 2.80
CA THR A 33 -7.36 11.00 2.66
C THR A 33 -5.92 11.52 2.80
N GLN A 34 -4.93 10.62 2.72
CA GLN A 34 -3.51 11.01 2.72
C GLN A 34 -3.15 12.02 1.62
N LYS A 35 -3.93 12.09 0.55
CA LYS A 35 -3.72 13.04 -0.56
C LYS A 35 -3.85 14.50 -0.15
N MET A 36 -4.50 14.79 0.98
CA MET A 36 -4.58 16.15 1.51
C MET A 36 -3.29 16.63 2.20
N LEU A 37 -2.43 15.70 2.66
CA LEU A 37 -1.24 16.04 3.44
C LEU A 37 -0.28 17.03 2.75
N PRO A 38 -0.02 16.96 1.43
CA PRO A 38 0.83 17.94 0.76
C PRO A 38 0.32 19.39 0.86
N TYR A 39 -0.98 19.57 0.97
CA TYR A 39 -1.62 20.90 1.04
C TYR A 39 -1.69 21.47 2.46
N ILE A 40 -1.46 20.65 3.48
CA ILE A 40 -1.43 21.10 4.88
C ILE A 40 -0.03 21.61 5.20
N LYS A 41 0.07 22.89 5.62
CA LYS A 41 1.34 23.44 6.12
C LYS A 41 1.59 22.97 7.55
N GLN A 42 0.68 23.37 8.46
CA GLN A 42 0.78 23.03 9.87
C GLN A 42 -0.60 23.10 10.52
N VAL A 43 -0.90 22.16 11.43
CA VAL A 43 -2.16 22.08 12.20
C VAL A 43 -1.86 21.71 13.64
N ASP A 44 -2.76 22.06 14.56
CA ASP A 44 -2.54 21.76 15.98
C ASP A 44 -2.70 20.26 16.25
N PHE A 45 -3.70 19.61 15.63
CA PHE A 45 -3.99 18.20 15.81
C PHE A 45 -4.17 17.47 14.48
N ILE A 46 -3.69 16.24 14.43
CA ILE A 46 -4.01 15.28 13.37
C ILE A 46 -4.57 14.03 14.02
N ALA A 47 -5.70 13.53 13.53
CA ALA A 47 -6.27 12.26 13.97
C ALA A 47 -6.36 11.26 12.82
N ILE A 48 -5.92 10.04 13.06
CA ILE A 48 -6.07 8.90 12.13
C ILE A 48 -7.11 7.94 12.71
N PRO A 49 -8.40 8.04 12.29
CA PRO A 49 -9.50 7.37 12.97
C PRO A 49 -9.54 5.85 12.73
N PHE A 50 -8.92 5.34 11.68
CA PHE A 50 -8.95 3.92 11.31
C PHE A 50 -7.52 3.34 11.21
N PHE A 51 -6.69 3.61 12.22
CA PHE A 51 -5.29 3.22 12.21
C PHE A 51 -5.07 1.72 11.98
N ASP A 52 -5.90 0.86 12.60
CA ASP A 52 -5.80 -0.60 12.44
C ASP A 52 -5.96 -1.06 10.99
N ARG A 53 -6.70 -0.32 10.15
CA ARG A 53 -6.89 -0.66 8.75
C ARG A 53 -5.59 -0.52 7.94
N LEU A 54 -4.74 0.41 8.31
CA LEU A 54 -3.44 0.63 7.65
C LEU A 54 -2.52 -0.57 7.90
N LEU A 55 -2.53 -1.12 9.12
CA LEU A 55 -1.77 -2.31 9.49
C LEU A 55 -2.37 -3.63 8.95
N SER A 56 -3.63 -3.59 8.51
CA SER A 56 -4.33 -4.77 7.98
C SER A 56 -4.23 -4.90 6.46
N ILE A 57 -3.55 -3.98 5.78
CA ILE A 57 -3.31 -4.07 4.34
C ILE A 57 -2.35 -5.23 4.10
N PRO A 58 -2.70 -6.22 3.26
CA PRO A 58 -1.83 -7.35 2.95
C PRO A 58 -0.73 -6.91 1.97
N SER A 59 0.22 -6.13 2.48
CA SER A 59 1.37 -5.61 1.75
C SER A 59 2.65 -5.90 2.52
N PRO A 60 3.70 -6.39 1.86
CA PRO A 60 5.02 -6.54 2.49
C PRO A 60 5.64 -5.19 2.89
N PHE A 61 5.07 -4.08 2.44
CA PHE A 61 5.50 -2.71 2.75
C PHE A 61 4.56 -1.98 3.72
N ALA A 62 3.58 -2.67 4.31
CA ALA A 62 2.56 -2.02 5.16
C ALA A 62 3.17 -1.24 6.33
N ILE A 63 4.21 -1.79 6.98
CA ILE A 63 4.90 -1.14 8.09
C ILE A 63 5.62 0.13 7.62
N GLU A 64 6.34 0.04 6.50
CA GLU A 64 7.06 1.19 5.91
C GLU A 64 6.08 2.31 5.51
N GLU A 65 4.94 1.96 4.92
CA GLU A 65 3.92 2.93 4.53
C GLU A 65 3.30 3.62 5.76
N VAL A 66 3.03 2.85 6.81
CA VAL A 66 2.54 3.40 8.09
C VAL A 66 3.56 4.33 8.71
N LEU A 67 4.83 3.93 8.79
CA LEU A 67 5.90 4.77 9.34
C LEU A 67 6.04 6.07 8.54
N ARG A 68 6.03 5.99 7.21
CA ARG A 68 6.07 7.17 6.33
C ARG A 68 4.90 8.12 6.60
N LEU A 69 3.68 7.58 6.72
CA LEU A 69 2.51 8.38 7.04
C LEU A 69 2.67 9.09 8.40
N ILE A 70 3.09 8.36 9.43
CA ILE A 70 3.31 8.90 10.78
C ILE A 70 4.37 10.01 10.75
N MET A 71 5.47 9.81 10.03
CA MET A 71 6.53 10.83 9.90
C MET A 71 6.00 12.10 9.24
N VAL A 72 5.29 11.97 8.12
CA VAL A 72 4.69 13.13 7.43
C VAL A 72 3.66 13.84 8.33
N CYS A 73 2.84 13.11 9.07
CA CYS A 73 1.90 13.70 10.03
C CYS A 73 2.63 14.42 11.16
N ASN A 74 3.71 13.85 11.70
CA ASN A 74 4.50 14.48 12.76
C ASN A 74 5.19 15.76 12.32
N GLU A 75 5.59 15.90 11.06
CA GLU A 75 6.14 17.14 10.51
C GLU A 75 5.10 18.27 10.42
N LYS A 76 3.82 17.91 10.31
CA LYS A 76 2.72 18.84 10.09
C LYS A 76 1.91 19.17 11.33
N VAL A 77 2.01 18.34 12.36
CA VAL A 77 1.30 18.57 13.63
C VAL A 77 2.15 19.39 14.59
N LYS A 78 1.53 20.39 15.24
CA LYS A 78 2.18 21.20 16.28
C LYS A 78 2.13 20.52 17.64
N ASP A 79 0.95 20.05 18.02
CA ASP A 79 0.69 19.58 19.37
C ASP A 79 0.61 18.05 19.46
N THR A 80 -0.40 17.44 18.83
CA THR A 80 -0.69 16.03 19.06
C THR A 80 -1.14 15.30 17.80
N LEU A 81 -0.49 14.15 17.54
CA LEU A 81 -0.95 13.14 16.60
C LEU A 81 -1.74 12.07 17.36
N ILE A 82 -3.00 11.84 16.96
CA ILE A 82 -3.91 10.90 17.59
C ILE A 82 -4.10 9.67 16.67
N LEU A 83 -3.74 8.49 17.16
CA LEU A 83 -3.98 7.21 16.46
C LEU A 83 -5.16 6.50 17.12
N CYS A 84 -6.30 6.41 16.41
CA CYS A 84 -7.47 5.71 16.92
C CYS A 84 -7.37 4.22 16.56
N THR A 85 -7.25 3.37 17.57
CA THR A 85 -7.07 1.94 17.44
C THR A 85 -8.00 1.16 18.36
N LYS A 86 -8.43 -0.02 17.91
CA LYS A 86 -9.12 -1.03 18.73
C LYS A 86 -8.14 -1.99 19.41
N LYS A 87 -6.86 -1.92 19.07
CA LYS A 87 -5.80 -2.79 19.57
C LYS A 87 -4.65 -1.98 20.20
N PRO A 88 -4.90 -1.23 21.31
CA PRO A 88 -3.88 -0.39 21.92
C PRO A 88 -2.69 -1.19 22.44
N ASP A 89 -2.90 -2.47 22.77
CA ASP A 89 -1.87 -3.37 23.27
C ASP A 89 -1.01 -4.03 22.19
N PHE A 90 -1.34 -3.81 20.93
CA PHE A 90 -0.54 -4.34 19.82
C PHE A 90 0.85 -3.71 19.82
N ILE A 91 1.89 -4.53 19.60
CA ILE A 91 3.28 -4.13 19.80
C ILE A 91 3.65 -2.86 19.02
N ILE A 92 3.26 -2.79 17.75
CA ILE A 92 3.52 -1.62 16.88
C ILE A 92 2.84 -0.37 17.43
N THR A 93 1.60 -0.48 17.91
CA THR A 93 0.86 0.64 18.48
C THR A 93 1.58 1.20 19.72
N LYS A 94 2.05 0.30 20.62
CA LYS A 94 2.83 0.70 21.80
C LYS A 94 4.16 1.34 21.41
N GLN A 95 4.86 0.78 20.45
CA GLN A 95 6.14 1.30 19.98
C GLN A 95 5.99 2.69 19.35
N LEU A 96 4.93 2.91 18.55
CA LEU A 96 4.61 4.23 18.00
C LEU A 96 4.29 5.24 19.11
N ALA A 97 3.45 4.87 20.07
CA ALA A 97 3.08 5.74 21.20
C ALA A 97 4.29 6.12 22.08
N THR A 98 5.27 5.24 22.19
CA THR A 98 6.52 5.46 22.95
C THR A 98 7.66 5.99 22.08
N LYS A 99 7.41 6.31 20.81
CA LYS A 99 8.40 6.80 19.82
C LYS A 99 9.58 5.87 19.59
N LYS A 100 9.39 4.58 19.76
CA LYS A 100 10.41 3.54 19.54
C LYS A 100 10.46 3.10 18.09
N ILE A 101 10.67 4.04 17.18
CA ILE A 101 10.64 3.81 15.74
C ILE A 101 11.72 2.81 15.30
N GLN A 102 12.91 2.89 15.91
CA GLN A 102 14.00 1.96 15.57
C GLN A 102 13.63 0.51 15.88
N GLU A 103 12.96 0.24 17.00
CA GLU A 103 12.49 -1.11 17.33
C GLU A 103 11.49 -1.65 16.30
N ILE A 104 10.63 -0.78 15.73
CA ILE A 104 9.69 -1.18 14.67
C ILE A 104 10.45 -1.55 13.40
N ILE A 105 11.44 -0.74 13.01
CA ILE A 105 12.27 -0.99 11.83
C ILE A 105 13.06 -2.29 11.98
N ASP A 106 13.68 -2.51 13.13
CA ASP A 106 14.48 -3.70 13.40
C ASP A 106 13.61 -4.98 13.33
N ASN A 107 12.41 -4.96 13.92
CA ASN A 107 11.45 -6.06 13.86
C ASN A 107 10.94 -6.32 12.42
N ASP A 108 10.70 -5.26 11.64
CA ASP A 108 10.31 -5.39 10.24
C ASP A 108 11.44 -5.99 9.40
N MET A 109 12.68 -5.55 9.60
CA MET A 109 13.85 -6.08 8.91
C MET A 109 14.12 -7.55 9.25
N GLU A 110 13.95 -7.95 10.51
CA GLU A 110 14.04 -9.35 10.92
C GLU A 110 12.96 -10.19 10.22
N SER A 111 11.72 -9.71 10.19
CA SER A 111 10.61 -10.36 9.50
C SER A 111 10.87 -10.49 7.99
N ARG A 112 11.40 -9.45 7.34
CA ARG A 112 11.77 -9.46 5.93
C ARG A 112 12.88 -10.45 5.63
N THR A 113 13.87 -10.56 6.51
CA THR A 113 14.96 -11.53 6.39
C THR A 113 14.41 -12.96 6.43
N LEU A 114 13.51 -13.24 7.38
CA LEU A 114 12.89 -14.55 7.55
C LEU A 114 12.01 -14.92 6.36
N LEU A 115 11.20 -13.98 5.88
CA LEU A 115 10.24 -14.17 4.79
C LEU A 115 10.85 -13.98 3.40
N LYS A 116 12.13 -13.60 3.32
CA LYS A 116 12.81 -13.26 2.08
C LYS A 116 12.11 -12.14 1.27
N TYR A 117 11.56 -11.17 1.99
CA TYR A 117 11.05 -9.95 1.36
C TYR A 117 12.19 -8.98 1.01
N PRO A 118 11.98 -8.04 0.07
CA PRO A 118 12.97 -7.03 -0.23
C PRO A 118 13.47 -6.29 1.03
N PRO A 119 14.77 -6.06 1.20
CA PRO A 119 15.88 -6.26 0.23
C PRO A 119 16.49 -7.68 0.19
N PHE A 120 16.02 -8.63 0.98
CA PHE A 120 16.61 -9.98 1.13
C PHE A 120 16.09 -11.01 0.10
N GLY A 121 15.23 -10.60 -0.78
CA GLY A 121 14.70 -11.36 -1.90
C GLY A 121 14.00 -10.45 -2.89
N SER A 122 13.48 -10.99 -3.97
CA SER A 122 12.74 -10.26 -4.99
C SER A 122 11.24 -10.47 -4.84
N LEU A 123 10.47 -9.41 -5.02
CA LEU A 123 9.02 -9.45 -5.01
C LEU A 123 8.49 -9.02 -6.38
N MET A 124 7.62 -9.83 -6.95
CA MET A 124 6.95 -9.51 -8.21
C MET A 124 5.45 -9.38 -7.97
N LYS A 125 4.82 -8.42 -8.64
CA LYS A 125 3.38 -8.25 -8.64
C LYS A 125 2.85 -8.38 -10.06
N LEU A 126 2.00 -9.37 -10.28
CA LEU A 126 1.29 -9.59 -11.52
C LEU A 126 -0.19 -9.24 -11.32
N SER A 127 -0.67 -8.26 -12.07
CA SER A 127 -2.08 -7.86 -12.06
C SER A 127 -2.67 -8.11 -13.44
N ILE A 128 -3.72 -8.95 -13.52
CA ILE A 128 -4.31 -9.38 -14.79
C ILE A 128 -5.81 -9.12 -14.75
N THR A 129 -6.33 -8.49 -15.80
CA THR A 129 -7.77 -8.33 -15.99
C THR A 129 -8.30 -9.51 -16.80
N VAL A 130 -9.13 -10.35 -16.18
CA VAL A 130 -9.56 -11.63 -16.75
C VAL A 130 -11.06 -11.86 -16.56
N PRO A 131 -11.76 -12.46 -17.56
CA PRO A 131 -13.13 -12.95 -17.35
C PRO A 131 -13.18 -14.01 -16.25
N SER A 132 -14.27 -14.00 -15.47
CA SER A 132 -14.43 -14.92 -14.33
C SER A 132 -14.25 -16.39 -14.68
N ALA A 133 -14.69 -16.78 -15.88
CA ALA A 133 -14.59 -18.16 -16.37
C ALA A 133 -13.14 -18.65 -16.61
N HIS A 134 -12.21 -17.72 -16.87
CA HIS A 134 -10.82 -18.07 -17.18
C HIS A 134 -9.89 -17.95 -15.96
N ARG A 135 -10.41 -17.52 -14.80
CA ARG A 135 -9.61 -17.25 -13.60
C ARG A 135 -8.86 -18.49 -13.12
N GLU A 136 -9.54 -19.63 -13.00
CA GLU A 136 -8.95 -20.85 -12.43
C GLU A 136 -7.84 -21.41 -13.33
N ILE A 137 -8.07 -21.41 -14.65
CA ILE A 137 -7.08 -21.83 -15.63
C ILE A 137 -5.83 -20.95 -15.57
N LEU A 138 -6.04 -19.64 -15.40
CA LEU A 138 -4.95 -18.69 -15.31
C LEU A 138 -4.15 -18.85 -14.02
N VAL A 139 -4.82 -19.07 -12.89
CA VAL A 139 -4.16 -19.33 -11.61
C VAL A 139 -3.29 -20.61 -11.72
N GLN A 140 -3.83 -21.68 -12.30
CA GLN A 140 -3.06 -22.91 -12.52
C GLN A 140 -1.83 -22.68 -13.41
N LYS A 141 -1.94 -21.88 -14.48
CA LYS A 141 -0.79 -21.54 -15.32
C LYS A 141 0.29 -20.79 -14.53
N ILE A 142 -0.11 -19.84 -13.69
CA ILE A 142 0.82 -19.08 -12.85
C ILE A 142 1.48 -20.00 -11.82
N GLU A 143 0.70 -20.86 -11.15
CA GLU A 143 1.20 -21.83 -10.17
C GLU A 143 2.12 -22.91 -10.79
N ASN A 144 1.95 -23.21 -12.07
CA ASN A 144 2.84 -24.13 -12.78
C ASN A 144 4.15 -23.51 -13.24
N PHE A 145 4.13 -22.19 -13.50
CA PHE A 145 5.33 -21.46 -13.93
C PHE A 145 6.21 -21.04 -12.75
N PHE A 146 5.58 -20.52 -11.70
CA PHE A 146 6.25 -20.16 -10.44
C PHE A 146 5.96 -21.24 -9.38
N ASP A 147 6.89 -21.44 -8.44
CA ASP A 147 6.63 -22.35 -7.32
C ASP A 147 5.40 -21.87 -6.53
N LYS A 148 4.47 -22.79 -6.29
CA LYS A 148 3.22 -22.50 -5.57
C LYS A 148 3.46 -21.96 -4.15
N SER A 149 4.56 -22.36 -3.51
CA SER A 149 4.95 -21.87 -2.18
C SER A 149 5.32 -20.40 -2.15
N ASP A 150 5.71 -19.85 -3.30
CA ASP A 150 6.15 -18.47 -3.48
C ASP A 150 5.03 -17.55 -3.98
N ILE A 151 3.83 -18.10 -4.20
CA ILE A 151 2.68 -17.37 -4.72
C ILE A 151 1.71 -16.98 -3.60
N THR A 152 1.35 -15.71 -3.54
CA THR A 152 0.26 -15.21 -2.70
C THR A 152 -0.81 -14.58 -3.57
N LEU A 153 -2.00 -15.17 -3.57
CA LEU A 153 -3.16 -14.62 -4.26
C LEU A 153 -3.86 -13.59 -3.38
N LEU A 154 -3.99 -12.37 -3.88
CA LEU A 154 -4.79 -11.34 -3.21
C LEU A 154 -6.29 -11.52 -3.50
N PRO A 155 -7.16 -11.00 -2.62
CA PRO A 155 -8.61 -11.00 -2.87
C PRO A 155 -8.95 -10.39 -4.21
N VAL A 156 -9.80 -11.09 -4.96
CA VAL A 156 -10.22 -10.66 -6.30
C VAL A 156 -11.10 -9.43 -6.22
N ARG A 157 -10.74 -8.37 -6.90
CA ARG A 157 -11.56 -7.16 -7.04
C ARG A 157 -12.41 -7.25 -8.32
N ARG A 158 -13.73 -7.03 -8.21
CA ARG A 158 -14.60 -6.82 -9.38
C ARG A 158 -14.30 -5.45 -9.98
N ILE A 159 -14.08 -5.42 -11.30
CA ILE A 159 -13.85 -4.15 -12.02
C ILE A 159 -15.15 -3.67 -12.68
N SER A 160 -16.03 -4.58 -13.09
CA SER A 160 -17.24 -4.29 -13.85
C SER A 160 -18.35 -5.27 -13.50
N PRO A 161 -19.65 -4.88 -13.67
CA PRO A 161 -20.80 -5.80 -13.55
C PRO A 161 -20.68 -6.98 -14.52
N ASP A 162 -20.02 -6.83 -15.67
CA ASP A 162 -19.92 -7.79 -16.77
C ASP A 162 -18.89 -8.91 -16.53
N SER A 163 -18.73 -9.36 -15.30
CA SER A 163 -17.90 -10.51 -14.95
C SER A 163 -16.38 -10.39 -15.14
N MET A 164 -15.85 -9.20 -15.43
CA MET A 164 -14.39 -8.97 -15.44
C MET A 164 -13.86 -8.83 -14.00
N LYS A 165 -12.77 -9.53 -13.71
CA LYS A 165 -12.12 -9.52 -12.39
C LYS A 165 -10.65 -9.12 -12.54
N LEU A 166 -10.17 -8.35 -11.57
CA LEU A 166 -8.75 -8.11 -11.40
C LEU A 166 -8.16 -9.21 -10.52
N LEU A 167 -7.30 -10.01 -11.10
CA LEU A 167 -6.48 -10.98 -10.37
C LEU A 167 -5.15 -10.31 -10.04
N CYS A 168 -4.84 -10.19 -8.76
CA CYS A 168 -3.52 -9.73 -8.30
C CYS A 168 -2.81 -10.89 -7.64
N VAL A 169 -1.60 -11.14 -8.08
CA VAL A 169 -0.73 -12.21 -7.60
C VAL A 169 0.58 -11.59 -7.12
N TRP A 170 0.97 -11.90 -5.90
CA TRP A 170 2.30 -11.65 -5.39
C TRP A 170 3.13 -12.90 -5.53
N ILE A 171 4.35 -12.75 -6.05
CA ILE A 171 5.31 -13.82 -6.24
C ILE A 171 6.56 -13.41 -5.48
N ILE A 172 6.94 -14.21 -4.48
CA ILE A 172 8.09 -13.97 -3.63
C ILE A 172 9.21 -14.87 -4.13
N GLN A 173 10.29 -14.29 -4.65
CA GLN A 173 11.45 -15.02 -5.07
C GLN A 173 12.55 -14.95 -4.03
N ARG A 174 12.95 -16.11 -3.54
CA ARG A 174 13.96 -16.27 -2.48
C ARG A 174 15.38 -16.25 -3.01
N GLU A 175 15.55 -16.52 -4.30
CA GLU A 175 16.84 -16.47 -4.99
C GLU A 175 17.13 -15.05 -5.45
N GLU A 176 18.32 -14.55 -5.08
CA GLU A 176 18.70 -13.15 -5.34
C GLU A 176 18.70 -12.77 -6.81
N ASN A 177 19.11 -13.68 -7.69
CA ASN A 177 19.29 -13.43 -9.12
C ASN A 177 18.20 -14.03 -10.00
N PHE A 178 17.14 -14.61 -9.41
CA PHE A 178 16.11 -15.32 -10.17
C PHE A 178 15.55 -14.53 -11.36
N ILE A 179 15.28 -13.25 -11.16
CA ILE A 179 14.69 -12.40 -12.20
C ILE A 179 15.66 -12.17 -13.35
N GLN A 180 16.97 -11.95 -13.05
CA GLN A 180 17.99 -11.74 -14.07
C GLN A 180 18.25 -13.03 -14.85
N GLU A 181 18.29 -14.18 -14.18
CA GLU A 181 18.57 -15.47 -14.78
C GLU A 181 17.41 -16.01 -15.63
N ASN A 182 16.17 -15.67 -15.26
CA ASN A 182 14.96 -16.17 -15.93
C ASN A 182 14.18 -15.07 -16.67
N CYS A 183 14.81 -13.96 -17.01
CA CYS A 183 14.15 -12.80 -17.64
C CYS A 183 13.42 -13.18 -18.94
N ASP A 184 14.06 -13.95 -19.81
CA ASP A 184 13.51 -14.34 -21.12
C ASP A 184 12.32 -15.30 -20.94
N GLU A 185 12.40 -16.24 -20.01
CA GLU A 185 11.31 -17.17 -19.69
C GLU A 185 10.12 -16.46 -19.10
N ILE A 186 10.35 -15.53 -18.17
CA ILE A 186 9.29 -14.68 -17.58
C ILE A 186 8.62 -13.87 -18.68
N GLN A 187 9.38 -13.27 -19.58
CA GLN A 187 8.84 -12.49 -20.68
C GLN A 187 8.02 -13.34 -21.63
N ALA A 188 8.49 -14.52 -22.00
CA ALA A 188 7.75 -15.49 -22.83
C ALA A 188 6.44 -15.90 -22.16
N PHE A 189 6.47 -16.25 -20.86
CA PHE A 189 5.30 -16.58 -20.08
C PHE A 189 4.27 -15.44 -20.06
N LEU A 190 4.70 -14.18 -19.83
CA LEU A 190 3.82 -13.02 -19.80
C LEU A 190 3.16 -12.77 -21.16
N GLN A 191 3.86 -13.01 -22.28
CA GLN A 191 3.31 -12.90 -23.64
C GLN A 191 2.24 -13.97 -23.92
N GLU A 192 2.35 -15.15 -23.32
CA GLU A 192 1.36 -16.23 -23.45
C GLU A 192 0.05 -16.01 -22.72
N LEU A 193 0.00 -15.04 -21.79
CA LEU A 193 -1.19 -14.80 -20.94
C LEU A 193 -2.43 -14.36 -21.74
N ARG A 194 -2.26 -13.73 -22.90
CA ARG A 194 -3.33 -13.26 -23.80
C ARG A 194 -4.36 -12.31 -23.17
N PHE A 195 -4.11 -11.82 -21.98
CA PHE A 195 -4.97 -10.88 -21.24
C PHE A 195 -4.19 -9.61 -20.93
N PRO A 196 -4.86 -8.45 -20.78
CA PRO A 196 -4.20 -7.24 -20.30
C PRO A 196 -3.60 -7.49 -18.90
N TYR A 197 -2.32 -7.20 -18.76
CA TYR A 197 -1.61 -7.38 -17.50
C TYR A 197 -0.70 -6.18 -17.18
N THR A 198 -0.38 -6.07 -15.90
CA THR A 198 0.70 -5.23 -15.38
C THR A 198 1.63 -6.10 -14.55
N PHE A 199 2.91 -6.09 -14.86
CA PHE A 199 3.94 -6.82 -14.14
C PHE A 199 4.94 -5.84 -13.56
N LEU A 200 5.15 -5.90 -12.24
CA LEU A 200 6.02 -5.00 -11.51
C LEU A 200 7.02 -5.82 -10.69
N ILE A 201 8.28 -5.41 -10.71
CA ILE A 201 9.36 -6.00 -9.92
C ILE A 201 9.66 -5.04 -8.77
N ASN A 202 9.71 -5.58 -7.55
CA ASN A 202 9.95 -4.82 -6.33
C ASN A 202 9.13 -3.52 -6.29
N PRO A 203 7.80 -3.59 -6.50
CA PRO A 203 6.99 -2.40 -6.57
C PRO A 203 7.04 -1.65 -5.24
N ALA A 204 7.45 -0.40 -5.28
CA ALA A 204 7.54 0.47 -4.11
C ALA A 204 6.17 0.81 -3.50
N ARG A 205 5.07 0.54 -4.25
CA ARG A 205 3.68 0.78 -3.80
C ARG A 205 2.73 -0.23 -4.42
N LEU A 206 1.69 -0.52 -3.68
CA LEU A 206 0.48 -1.24 -4.12
C LEU A 206 -0.44 -0.34 -4.92
#